data_de5c03eba28864a7b888904467d8cda4
#
_entry.id   de5c03eba28864a7b888904467d8cda4
#
_cell.length_a   1.000
_cell.length_b   1.000
_cell.length_c   1.000
_cell.angle_alpha   90.00
_cell.angle_beta   90.00
_cell.angle_gamma   90.00
#
_symmetry.space_group_name_H-M   'P 1'
#
loop_
_entity.id
_entity.type
_entity.pdbx_description
1 polymer ?
#
loop_
_entity_poly.entity_id
_entity_poly.type
_entity_poly.pdbx_seq_one_letter_code
_entity_poly.pdbx_strand_id
1 'polypeptide(L)'
;MKIPLIYNVRSVTQRPVSTLLTALGIGLVVAVFVAMLALANGFIAALVKTGSTDNVLLLRRGADSEMSSSIPRDAISIIASSPHIAAGTDGKPLFSPETYIVINIPRQGGGEFDVANVVARGVSDKAFEVRRNIKVIEGRRFASGQSEICVGSKLKGRFNNVNVGDVLRFSNRNWNVVCRFTAEGSSFESEIWGENEQFMNVFRYDSFQDIAFRLKDPAGFEDAKRAFLADQRIQIDAHRESEFYASQSELLGNILRFLAIMITGIMSVGAVFGAVNTMYAAVSSRTPEIAVLLTLGFHPRSVLASFLAESAVIAFIGGLIGCLLALPINGVVTSTTNWASFSEIAFAFRVTPQLLLAGVVFAVVMGVIGGFFPARRASRLPVIQALR
;
A
#
# COMPACT_ATOMS: atom_id res chain seq x y z
N MET A 1 -13.11 -44.42 18.89
CA MET A 1 -12.30 -44.65 17.68
C MET A 1 -12.18 -43.34 16.91
N LYS A 2 -11.00 -43.06 16.29
CA LYS A 2 -10.79 -41.89 15.42
C LYS A 2 -11.04 -42.30 13.97
N ILE A 3 -11.76 -41.46 13.19
CA ILE A 3 -11.97 -41.72 11.75
C ILE A 3 -10.64 -41.39 11.03
N PRO A 4 -10.13 -42.27 10.13
CA PRO A 4 -8.87 -41.99 9.42
C PRO A 4 -8.97 -40.77 8.51
N LEU A 5 -7.93 -39.92 8.46
CA LEU A 5 -7.89 -38.74 7.59
C LEU A 5 -8.01 -39.05 6.10
N ILE A 6 -7.58 -40.25 5.66
CA ILE A 6 -7.72 -40.74 4.29
C ILE A 6 -9.20 -40.78 3.85
N TYR A 7 -10.10 -41.08 4.77
CA TYR A 7 -11.56 -41.08 4.51
C TYR A 7 -12.03 -39.66 4.10
N ASN A 8 -11.55 -38.64 4.75
CA ASN A 8 -11.93 -37.25 4.46
C ASN A 8 -11.38 -36.77 3.10
N VAL A 9 -10.14 -37.14 2.76
CA VAL A 9 -9.56 -36.81 1.44
C VAL A 9 -10.31 -37.52 0.29
N ARG A 10 -10.63 -38.81 0.47
CA ARG A 10 -11.40 -39.59 -0.54
C ARG A 10 -12.80 -39.02 -0.73
N SER A 11 -13.41 -38.50 0.32
CA SER A 11 -14.71 -37.86 0.28
C SER A 11 -14.74 -36.60 -0.59
N VAL A 12 -13.71 -35.75 -0.49
CA VAL A 12 -13.55 -34.54 -1.31
C VAL A 12 -13.49 -34.87 -2.80
N THR A 13 -12.82 -35.98 -3.18
CA THR A 13 -12.68 -36.41 -4.58
C THR A 13 -13.93 -37.04 -5.17
N GLN A 14 -14.84 -37.57 -4.35
CA GLN A 14 -16.08 -38.22 -4.83
C GLN A 14 -17.15 -37.25 -5.35
N ARG A 15 -17.01 -35.92 -5.02
CA ARG A 15 -17.97 -34.87 -5.43
C ARG A 15 -17.22 -33.65 -6.00
N PRO A 16 -16.55 -33.83 -7.15
CA PRO A 16 -15.62 -32.81 -7.63
C PRO A 16 -16.30 -31.48 -7.94
N VAL A 17 -17.52 -31.49 -8.48
CA VAL A 17 -18.23 -30.25 -8.89
C VAL A 17 -18.63 -29.39 -7.67
N SER A 18 -19.31 -29.99 -6.68
CA SER A 18 -19.74 -29.23 -5.49
C SER A 18 -18.57 -28.77 -4.64
N THR A 19 -17.53 -29.60 -4.52
CA THR A 19 -16.29 -29.27 -3.82
C THR A 19 -15.57 -28.11 -4.52
N LEU A 20 -15.46 -28.17 -5.86
CA LEU A 20 -14.82 -27.13 -6.66
C LEU A 20 -15.58 -25.80 -6.56
N LEU A 21 -16.92 -25.82 -6.66
CA LEU A 21 -17.74 -24.62 -6.55
C LEU A 21 -17.59 -23.96 -5.16
N THR A 22 -17.57 -24.77 -4.09
CA THR A 22 -17.36 -24.25 -2.75
C THR A 22 -15.95 -23.69 -2.58
N ALA A 23 -14.94 -24.41 -3.05
CA ALA A 23 -13.55 -23.95 -3.01
C ALA A 23 -13.34 -22.67 -3.83
N LEU A 24 -13.95 -22.57 -5.02
CA LEU A 24 -13.91 -21.35 -5.84
C LEU A 24 -14.63 -20.18 -5.17
N GLY A 25 -15.79 -20.41 -4.54
CA GLY A 25 -16.50 -19.36 -3.80
C GLY A 25 -15.66 -18.80 -2.65
N ILE A 26 -15.06 -19.66 -1.83
CA ILE A 26 -14.13 -19.25 -0.77
C ILE A 26 -12.88 -18.59 -1.39
N GLY A 27 -12.34 -19.15 -2.45
CA GLY A 27 -11.17 -18.65 -3.15
C GLY A 27 -11.37 -17.25 -3.68
N LEU A 28 -12.53 -16.93 -4.25
CA LEU A 28 -12.83 -15.59 -4.74
C LEU A 28 -12.86 -14.57 -3.61
N VAL A 29 -13.44 -14.90 -2.46
CA VAL A 29 -13.45 -14.02 -1.28
C VAL A 29 -12.02 -13.79 -0.77
N VAL A 30 -11.20 -14.85 -0.72
CA VAL A 30 -9.80 -14.74 -0.32
C VAL A 30 -8.98 -13.92 -1.32
N ALA A 31 -9.24 -14.06 -2.62
CA ALA A 31 -8.58 -13.25 -3.64
C ALA A 31 -8.86 -11.75 -3.46
N VAL A 32 -10.14 -11.39 -3.20
CA VAL A 32 -10.52 -10.00 -2.90
C VAL A 32 -9.88 -9.52 -1.60
N PHE A 33 -9.87 -10.34 -0.55
CA PHE A 33 -9.22 -10.03 0.72
C PHE A 33 -7.74 -9.70 0.54
N VAL A 34 -7.00 -10.59 -0.14
CA VAL A 34 -5.58 -10.41 -0.42
C VAL A 34 -5.35 -9.17 -1.29
N ALA A 35 -6.16 -8.98 -2.36
CA ALA A 35 -6.04 -7.84 -3.26
C ALA A 35 -6.24 -6.49 -2.54
N MET A 36 -7.29 -6.38 -1.71
CA MET A 36 -7.59 -5.16 -0.98
C MET A 36 -6.51 -4.83 0.07
N LEU A 37 -6.01 -5.82 0.79
CA LEU A 37 -4.91 -5.60 1.73
C LEU A 37 -3.57 -5.36 1.02
N ALA A 38 -3.34 -5.96 -0.15
CA ALA A 38 -2.16 -5.67 -0.97
C ALA A 38 -2.17 -4.22 -1.48
N LEU A 39 -3.35 -3.67 -1.81
CA LEU A 39 -3.55 -2.26 -2.14
C LEU A 39 -3.13 -1.36 -0.98
N ALA A 40 -3.66 -1.60 0.22
CA ALA A 40 -3.32 -0.83 1.42
C ALA A 40 -1.83 -0.92 1.76
N ASN A 41 -1.25 -2.12 1.71
CA ASN A 41 0.18 -2.33 1.98
C ASN A 41 1.06 -1.65 0.93
N GLY A 42 0.64 -1.62 -0.34
CA GLY A 42 1.35 -0.93 -1.42
C GLY A 42 1.38 0.58 -1.20
N PHE A 43 0.26 1.19 -0.84
CA PHE A 43 0.16 2.61 -0.53
C PHE A 43 1.05 3.01 0.66
N ILE A 44 0.91 2.30 1.79
CA ILE A 44 1.71 2.54 3.00
C ILE A 44 3.21 2.38 2.69
N ALA A 45 3.58 1.34 1.95
CA ALA A 45 4.97 1.09 1.60
C ALA A 45 5.57 2.18 0.70
N ALA A 46 4.77 2.78 -0.19
CA ALA A 46 5.23 3.89 -1.03
C ALA A 46 5.56 5.13 -0.19
N LEU A 47 4.71 5.48 0.78
CA LEU A 47 4.93 6.64 1.64
C LEU A 47 6.04 6.41 2.67
N VAL A 48 6.07 5.25 3.34
CA VAL A 48 7.14 4.92 4.29
C VAL A 48 8.52 4.90 3.63
N LYS A 49 8.62 4.52 2.36
CA LYS A 49 9.87 4.55 1.58
C LYS A 49 10.26 5.94 1.08
N THR A 50 9.37 6.91 1.16
CA THR A 50 9.61 8.26 0.63
C THR A 50 10.67 8.97 1.43
N GLY A 51 10.64 8.84 2.75
CA GLY A 51 11.62 9.48 3.63
C GLY A 51 12.80 8.57 4.00
N SER A 52 13.88 9.21 4.42
CA SER A 52 15.06 8.55 5.01
C SER A 52 15.12 8.84 6.50
N THR A 53 15.62 7.86 7.29
CA THR A 53 15.92 8.06 8.71
C THR A 53 17.08 9.02 8.95
N ASP A 54 17.94 9.20 7.94
CA ASP A 54 19.11 10.08 7.98
C ASP A 54 18.77 11.53 7.66
N ASN A 55 17.56 11.78 7.15
CA ASN A 55 17.12 13.10 6.72
C ASN A 55 16.13 13.70 7.71
N VAL A 56 16.17 15.02 7.79
CA VAL A 56 15.20 15.85 8.53
C VAL A 56 14.45 16.72 7.54
N LEU A 57 13.17 16.84 7.74
CA LEU A 57 12.28 17.77 7.07
C LEU A 57 11.89 18.87 8.06
N LEU A 58 12.20 20.10 7.72
CA LEU A 58 11.79 21.29 8.47
C LEU A 58 10.53 21.85 7.85
N LEU A 59 9.54 22.10 8.69
CA LEU A 59 8.29 22.78 8.33
C LEU A 59 8.09 23.99 9.23
N ARG A 60 7.22 24.91 8.84
CA ARG A 60 6.78 25.97 9.73
C ARG A 60 6.08 25.33 10.94
N ARG A 61 6.32 25.88 12.11
CA ARG A 61 5.71 25.40 13.36
C ARG A 61 4.19 25.36 13.27
N GLY A 62 3.61 24.18 13.56
CA GLY A 62 2.18 23.94 13.49
C GLY A 62 1.66 23.61 12.08
N ALA A 63 2.52 23.40 11.10
CA ALA A 63 2.13 22.90 9.79
C ALA A 63 2.05 21.37 9.80
N ASP A 64 0.92 20.82 9.34
CA ASP A 64 0.69 19.38 9.27
C ASP A 64 1.11 18.78 7.92
N SER A 65 1.38 19.62 6.93
CA SER A 65 1.78 19.21 5.58
C SER A 65 2.71 20.25 4.95
N GLU A 66 3.44 19.82 3.91
CA GLU A 66 4.28 20.72 3.12
C GLU A 66 3.45 21.86 2.51
N MET A 67 2.21 21.60 2.06
CA MET A 67 1.32 22.60 1.48
C MET A 67 0.92 23.72 2.48
N SER A 68 0.79 23.40 3.75
CA SER A 68 0.39 24.35 4.80
C SER A 68 1.57 25.11 5.41
N SER A 69 2.79 24.75 5.03
CA SER A 69 4.03 25.29 5.54
C SER A 69 4.55 26.45 4.68
N SER A 70 5.19 27.42 5.32
CA SER A 70 5.81 28.58 4.67
C SER A 70 7.01 29.02 5.52
N ILE A 71 8.21 28.85 5.00
CA ILE A 71 9.50 29.19 5.62
C ILE A 71 10.09 30.37 4.84
N PRO A 72 10.29 31.53 5.46
CA PRO A 72 10.75 32.71 4.77
C PRO A 72 12.22 32.56 4.34
N ARG A 73 12.61 33.30 3.30
CA ARG A 73 13.96 33.20 2.68
C ARG A 73 15.09 33.57 3.63
N ASP A 74 14.87 34.48 4.56
CA ASP A 74 15.86 34.94 5.55
C ASP A 74 16.23 33.83 6.56
N ALA A 75 15.33 32.88 6.83
CA ALA A 75 15.60 31.73 7.68
C ALA A 75 16.66 30.78 7.09
N ILE A 76 16.84 30.76 5.75
CA ILE A 76 17.74 29.82 5.05
C ILE A 76 19.19 29.94 5.54
N SER A 77 19.70 31.16 5.71
CA SER A 77 21.09 31.39 6.15
C SER A 77 21.30 30.88 7.59
N ILE A 78 20.32 31.04 8.45
CA ILE A 78 20.35 30.56 9.84
C ILE A 78 20.37 29.04 9.85
N ILE A 79 19.46 28.42 9.09
CA ILE A 79 19.33 26.96 9.02
C ILE A 79 20.58 26.33 8.42
N ALA A 80 21.12 26.89 7.31
CA ALA A 80 22.31 26.41 6.63
C ALA A 80 23.57 26.43 7.51
N SER A 81 23.62 27.32 8.50
CA SER A 81 24.75 27.41 9.45
C SER A 81 24.68 26.40 10.59
N SER A 82 23.63 25.58 10.66
CA SER A 82 23.43 24.60 11.73
C SER A 82 24.53 23.52 11.74
N PRO A 83 25.15 23.23 12.90
CA PRO A 83 26.18 22.22 13.03
C PRO A 83 25.66 20.78 12.86
N HIS A 84 24.33 20.59 12.87
CA HIS A 84 23.68 19.30 12.72
C HIS A 84 23.56 18.84 11.27
N ILE A 85 23.80 19.74 10.29
CA ILE A 85 23.72 19.43 8.88
C ILE A 85 25.03 18.77 8.41
N ALA A 86 24.91 17.67 7.69
CA ALA A 86 26.05 17.01 7.08
C ALA A 86 26.65 17.88 5.96
N ALA A 87 27.97 17.78 5.74
CA ALA A 87 28.63 18.40 4.60
C ALA A 87 28.70 17.43 3.43
N GLY A 88 28.55 17.95 2.21
CA GLY A 88 28.78 17.22 0.97
C GLY A 88 30.27 17.05 0.68
N THR A 89 30.59 16.38 -0.42
CA THR A 89 31.97 16.18 -0.89
C THR A 89 32.69 17.48 -1.27
N ASP A 90 31.91 18.53 -1.56
CA ASP A 90 32.40 19.90 -1.85
C ASP A 90 32.48 20.80 -0.60
N GLY A 91 32.29 20.24 0.59
CA GLY A 91 32.30 20.95 1.86
C GLY A 91 31.06 21.82 2.14
N LYS A 92 30.11 21.90 1.19
CA LYS A 92 28.86 22.65 1.39
C LYS A 92 27.85 21.83 2.19
N PRO A 93 26.93 22.48 2.94
CA PRO A 93 25.91 21.78 3.70
C PRO A 93 24.95 21.02 2.78
N LEU A 94 24.61 19.80 3.15
CA LEU A 94 23.64 18.95 2.45
C LEU A 94 22.22 19.34 2.90
N PHE A 95 21.67 20.39 2.33
CA PHE A 95 20.31 20.83 2.55
C PHE A 95 19.67 21.34 1.26
N SER A 96 18.36 21.20 1.18
CA SER A 96 17.54 21.60 0.03
C SER A 96 16.32 22.36 0.54
N PRO A 97 16.27 23.69 0.39
CA PRO A 97 15.02 24.43 0.48
C PRO A 97 14.13 24.02 -0.69
N GLU A 98 12.86 23.75 -0.42
CA GLU A 98 11.97 23.19 -1.42
C GLU A 98 10.66 23.97 -1.53
N THR A 99 10.14 24.07 -2.75
CA THR A 99 8.79 24.51 -3.02
C THR A 99 7.91 23.31 -3.38
N TYR A 100 6.73 23.26 -2.78
CA TYR A 100 5.77 22.18 -2.98
C TYR A 100 4.50 22.73 -3.66
N ILE A 101 4.30 22.36 -4.91
CA ILE A 101 3.24 22.92 -5.76
C ILE A 101 2.44 21.79 -6.35
N VAL A 102 1.12 21.93 -6.36
CA VAL A 102 0.25 20.96 -7.04
C VAL A 102 -0.19 21.55 -8.38
N ILE A 103 0.12 20.83 -9.45
CA ILE A 103 -0.22 21.21 -10.82
C ILE A 103 -1.16 20.18 -11.45
N ASN A 104 -1.96 20.62 -12.42
CA ASN A 104 -2.83 19.73 -13.19
C ASN A 104 -2.16 19.36 -14.50
N ILE A 105 -2.01 18.07 -14.77
CA ILE A 105 -1.49 17.56 -16.05
C ILE A 105 -2.44 16.56 -16.69
N PRO A 106 -2.55 16.53 -18.04
CA PRO A 106 -3.47 15.65 -18.75
C PRO A 106 -3.04 14.19 -18.67
N ARG A 107 -3.99 13.29 -18.41
CA ARG A 107 -3.76 11.84 -18.44
C ARG A 107 -3.56 11.34 -19.86
N GLN A 108 -2.74 10.30 -20.00
CA GLN A 108 -2.53 9.65 -21.29
C GLN A 108 -3.80 8.91 -21.73
N GLY A 109 -4.26 9.20 -22.95
CA GLY A 109 -5.47 8.59 -23.52
C GLY A 109 -6.78 9.14 -22.98
N GLY A 110 -6.74 10.11 -22.07
CA GLY A 110 -7.91 10.83 -21.57
C GLY A 110 -8.33 11.98 -22.49
N GLY A 111 -9.55 12.52 -22.28
CA GLY A 111 -10.02 13.74 -22.93
C GLY A 111 -9.31 14.99 -22.38
N GLU A 112 -9.58 16.15 -22.98
CA GLU A 112 -8.97 17.44 -22.61
C GLU A 112 -9.18 17.83 -21.13
N PHE A 113 -10.26 17.34 -20.53
CA PHE A 113 -10.62 17.59 -19.13
C PHE A 113 -10.18 16.46 -18.15
N ASP A 114 -9.61 15.37 -18.66
CA ASP A 114 -9.10 14.28 -17.82
C ASP A 114 -7.68 14.63 -17.34
N VAL A 115 -7.64 15.44 -16.30
CA VAL A 115 -6.42 15.93 -15.66
C VAL A 115 -6.27 15.31 -14.27
N ALA A 116 -5.04 15.19 -13.81
CA ALA A 116 -4.76 14.81 -12.44
C ALA A 116 -3.80 15.79 -11.76
N ASN A 117 -3.95 15.88 -10.46
CA ASN A 117 -3.08 16.67 -9.59
C ASN A 117 -1.75 15.95 -9.40
N VAL A 118 -0.66 16.57 -9.83
CA VAL A 118 0.70 16.05 -9.66
C VAL A 118 1.52 17.08 -8.91
N VAL A 119 2.39 16.62 -8.01
CA VAL A 119 3.33 17.48 -7.30
C VAL A 119 4.43 17.93 -8.24
N ALA A 120 4.61 19.23 -8.36
CA ALA A 120 5.81 19.86 -8.91
C ALA A 120 6.64 20.38 -7.74
N ARG A 121 7.77 19.73 -7.48
CA ARG A 121 8.69 20.08 -6.39
C ARG A 121 9.86 20.88 -6.95
N GLY A 122 9.99 22.13 -6.50
CA GLY A 122 11.20 22.90 -6.72
C GLY A 122 12.25 22.49 -5.70
N VAL A 123 13.43 22.12 -6.16
CA VAL A 123 14.50 21.62 -5.29
C VAL A 123 15.81 22.34 -5.59
N SER A 124 16.74 22.31 -4.62
CA SER A 124 18.12 22.77 -4.86
C SER A 124 18.96 21.70 -5.56
N ASP A 125 20.10 22.08 -6.07
CA ASP A 125 21.09 21.15 -6.68
C ASP A 125 21.50 20.03 -5.70
N LYS A 126 21.47 20.30 -4.39
CA LYS A 126 21.83 19.35 -3.33
C LYS A 126 20.76 18.32 -3.02
N ALA A 127 19.53 18.46 -3.50
CA ALA A 127 18.43 17.55 -3.21
C ALA A 127 18.77 16.09 -3.55
N PHE A 128 19.44 15.85 -4.67
CA PHE A 128 19.87 14.50 -5.09
C PHE A 128 20.99 13.91 -4.22
N GLU A 129 21.73 14.75 -3.48
CA GLU A 129 22.73 14.30 -2.52
C GLU A 129 22.12 14.09 -1.13
N VAL A 130 21.14 14.90 -0.77
CA VAL A 130 20.32 14.74 0.46
C VAL A 130 19.56 13.43 0.40
N ARG A 131 18.84 13.15 -0.70
CA ARG A 131 18.07 11.94 -0.91
C ARG A 131 18.77 10.93 -1.80
N ARG A 132 19.66 10.13 -1.24
CA ARG A 132 20.50 9.14 -1.96
C ARG A 132 19.75 8.04 -2.70
N ASN A 133 18.50 7.78 -2.31
CA ASN A 133 17.62 6.83 -2.97
C ASN A 133 17.11 7.32 -4.33
N ILE A 134 17.28 8.62 -4.64
CA ILE A 134 16.88 9.19 -5.93
C ILE A 134 17.99 9.06 -6.95
N LYS A 135 17.71 8.33 -8.03
CA LYS A 135 18.67 8.04 -9.10
C LYS A 135 18.08 8.43 -10.44
N VAL A 136 18.83 9.22 -11.21
CA VAL A 136 18.49 9.50 -12.61
C VAL A 136 18.73 8.24 -13.43
N ILE A 137 17.68 7.74 -14.09
CA ILE A 137 17.70 6.51 -14.90
C ILE A 137 17.73 6.80 -16.41
N GLU A 138 17.37 8.02 -16.81
CA GLU A 138 17.38 8.44 -18.21
C GLU A 138 17.64 9.95 -18.28
N GLY A 139 18.46 10.40 -19.24
CA GLY A 139 18.78 11.81 -19.41
C GLY A 139 19.86 12.33 -18.45
N ARG A 140 19.80 13.61 -18.12
CA ARG A 140 20.70 14.31 -17.20
C ARG A 140 19.92 15.16 -16.19
N ARG A 141 20.53 15.52 -15.07
CA ARG A 141 19.92 16.49 -14.13
C ARG A 141 19.65 17.82 -14.84
N PHE A 142 18.60 18.52 -14.38
CA PHE A 142 18.29 19.88 -14.86
C PHE A 142 19.44 20.85 -14.51
N ALA A 143 19.63 21.85 -15.37
CA ALA A 143 20.64 22.88 -15.18
C ALA A 143 20.01 24.11 -14.52
N SER A 144 20.78 24.78 -13.65
CA SER A 144 20.35 26.01 -13.01
C SER A 144 20.06 27.12 -14.02
N GLY A 145 19.02 27.90 -13.75
CA GLY A 145 18.59 28.99 -14.62
C GLY A 145 17.80 28.58 -15.86
N GLN A 146 17.60 27.26 -16.09
CA GLN A 146 16.89 26.76 -17.26
C GLN A 146 15.47 26.28 -16.87
N SER A 147 14.54 26.35 -17.85
CA SER A 147 13.19 25.78 -17.69
C SER A 147 13.22 24.27 -17.96
N GLU A 148 13.96 23.55 -17.15
CA GLU A 148 14.18 22.12 -17.24
C GLU A 148 13.59 21.40 -16.04
N ILE A 149 13.02 20.21 -16.28
CA ILE A 149 12.42 19.37 -15.25
C ILE A 149 12.86 17.92 -15.38
N CYS A 150 12.86 17.23 -14.26
CA CYS A 150 12.98 15.78 -14.17
C CYS A 150 11.65 15.18 -13.73
N VAL A 151 11.25 14.07 -14.32
CA VAL A 151 9.99 13.39 -14.02
C VAL A 151 10.21 12.08 -13.28
N GLY A 152 9.37 11.80 -12.31
CA GLY A 152 9.36 10.52 -11.61
C GLY A 152 8.97 9.36 -12.52
N SER A 153 9.53 8.20 -12.28
CA SER A 153 9.38 7.02 -13.15
C SER A 153 7.94 6.54 -13.32
N LYS A 154 7.07 6.76 -12.32
CA LYS A 154 5.67 6.36 -12.34
C LYS A 154 4.74 7.29 -13.12
N LEU A 155 5.23 8.42 -13.60
CA LEU A 155 4.46 9.32 -14.47
C LEU A 155 4.40 8.80 -15.90
N LYS A 156 5.44 8.08 -16.35
CA LYS A 156 5.50 7.51 -17.71
C LYS A 156 4.37 6.51 -17.94
N GLY A 157 3.71 6.63 -19.10
CA GLY A 157 2.57 5.76 -19.48
C GLY A 157 1.25 6.13 -18.80
N ARG A 158 1.24 7.16 -17.94
CA ARG A 158 0.04 7.66 -17.27
C ARG A 158 -0.33 9.07 -17.68
N PHE A 159 0.66 9.87 -18.06
CA PHE A 159 0.50 11.26 -18.44
C PHE A 159 1.11 11.53 -19.81
N ASN A 160 0.61 12.58 -20.47
CA ASN A 160 1.12 13.04 -21.75
C ASN A 160 2.36 13.92 -21.55
N ASN A 161 3.27 13.92 -22.53
CA ASN A 161 4.44 14.82 -22.60
C ASN A 161 5.38 14.72 -21.38
N VAL A 162 5.57 13.51 -20.83
CA VAL A 162 6.45 13.25 -19.67
C VAL A 162 7.66 12.38 -20.00
N ASN A 163 7.95 12.14 -21.29
CA ASN A 163 9.16 11.43 -21.68
C ASN A 163 10.34 12.41 -21.79
N VAL A 164 11.55 11.90 -21.64
CA VAL A 164 12.76 12.70 -21.85
C VAL A 164 12.80 13.22 -23.29
N GLY A 165 12.96 14.54 -23.44
CA GLY A 165 12.87 15.26 -24.70
C GLY A 165 11.50 15.89 -24.98
N ASP A 166 10.45 15.53 -24.25
CA ASP A 166 9.16 16.16 -24.38
C ASP A 166 9.15 17.57 -23.75
N VAL A 167 8.14 18.35 -24.12
CA VAL A 167 7.85 19.66 -23.53
C VAL A 167 6.53 19.58 -22.77
N LEU A 168 6.58 19.71 -21.46
CA LEU A 168 5.40 19.76 -20.58
C LEU A 168 5.03 21.23 -20.35
N ARG A 169 3.74 21.57 -20.56
CA ARG A 169 3.26 22.94 -20.36
C ARG A 169 2.39 23.01 -19.10
N PHE A 170 2.81 23.84 -18.16
CA PHE A 170 2.02 24.21 -16.98
C PHE A 170 2.35 25.65 -16.53
N SER A 171 1.40 26.30 -15.87
CA SER A 171 1.51 27.70 -15.40
C SER A 171 1.97 28.66 -16.50
N ASN A 172 1.42 28.52 -17.72
CA ASN A 172 1.73 29.34 -18.90
C ASN A 172 3.20 29.32 -19.33
N ARG A 173 3.99 28.32 -18.90
CA ARG A 173 5.40 28.13 -19.27
C ARG A 173 5.62 26.73 -19.85
N ASN A 174 6.55 26.65 -20.78
CA ASN A 174 7.02 25.39 -21.34
C ASN A 174 8.23 24.91 -20.52
N TRP A 175 8.21 23.62 -20.14
CA TRP A 175 9.24 22.97 -19.37
C TRP A 175 9.79 21.79 -20.15
N ASN A 176 11.10 21.79 -20.38
CA ASN A 176 11.77 20.69 -21.07
C ASN A 176 11.99 19.53 -20.11
N VAL A 177 11.49 18.36 -20.43
CA VAL A 177 11.76 17.13 -19.67
C VAL A 177 13.15 16.63 -20.02
N VAL A 178 14.11 16.80 -19.13
CA VAL A 178 15.53 16.46 -19.39
C VAL A 178 15.98 15.19 -18.69
N CYS A 179 15.22 14.72 -17.71
CA CYS A 179 15.52 13.45 -17.06
C CYS A 179 14.28 12.72 -16.56
N ARG A 180 14.48 11.41 -16.33
CA ARG A 180 13.60 10.58 -15.56
C ARG A 180 14.36 9.97 -14.39
N PHE A 181 13.77 9.99 -13.20
CA PHE A 181 14.37 9.44 -11.99
C PHE A 181 13.53 8.36 -11.36
N THR A 182 14.17 7.50 -10.59
CA THR A 182 13.54 6.51 -9.71
C THR A 182 13.93 6.80 -8.26
N ALA A 183 13.09 6.35 -7.34
CA ALA A 183 13.26 6.56 -5.91
C ALA A 183 12.80 5.32 -5.12
N GLU A 184 13.20 4.13 -5.58
CA GLU A 184 12.96 2.82 -4.93
C GLU A 184 11.48 2.51 -4.64
N GLY A 185 10.57 3.04 -5.48
CA GLY A 185 9.13 2.83 -5.35
C GLY A 185 8.43 3.79 -4.40
N SER A 186 9.10 4.84 -3.94
CA SER A 186 8.54 5.91 -3.08
C SER A 186 7.54 6.79 -3.82
N SER A 187 6.87 7.70 -3.08
CA SER A 187 5.94 8.68 -3.65
C SER A 187 6.63 9.71 -4.55
N PHE A 188 7.93 9.98 -4.35
CA PHE A 188 8.70 10.89 -5.21
C PHE A 188 8.67 10.46 -6.68
N GLU A 189 8.51 9.16 -6.98
CA GLU A 189 8.36 8.69 -8.36
C GLU A 189 7.08 9.18 -9.06
N SER A 190 6.16 9.81 -8.32
CA SER A 190 4.94 10.44 -8.84
C SER A 190 5.05 11.96 -8.93
N GLU A 191 6.25 12.52 -8.72
CA GLU A 191 6.50 13.96 -8.73
C GLU A 191 7.28 14.41 -9.96
N ILE A 192 7.19 15.73 -10.22
CA ILE A 192 8.01 16.45 -11.18
C ILE A 192 8.96 17.33 -10.38
N TRP A 193 10.26 17.21 -10.65
CA TRP A 193 11.30 17.99 -9.97
C TRP A 193 11.93 19.00 -10.90
N GLY A 194 12.10 20.22 -10.43
CA GLY A 194 12.76 21.30 -11.17
C GLY A 194 13.54 22.19 -10.22
N GLU A 195 14.22 23.18 -10.80
CA GLU A 195 14.94 24.16 -10.01
C GLU A 195 13.98 25.03 -9.19
N ASN A 196 14.27 25.17 -7.91
CA ASN A 196 13.43 25.86 -6.97
C ASN A 196 13.18 27.34 -7.35
N GLU A 197 14.22 28.10 -7.70
CA GLU A 197 14.09 29.52 -8.09
C GLU A 197 13.22 29.70 -9.34
N GLN A 198 13.28 28.76 -10.31
CA GLN A 198 12.42 28.81 -11.51
C GLN A 198 10.95 28.61 -11.12
N PHE A 199 10.66 27.69 -10.21
CA PHE A 199 9.30 27.45 -9.76
C PHE A 199 8.79 28.63 -8.92
N MET A 200 9.58 29.13 -7.97
CA MET A 200 9.20 30.29 -7.16
C MET A 200 8.86 31.51 -8.03
N ASN A 201 9.65 31.76 -9.08
CA ASN A 201 9.38 32.89 -10.00
C ASN A 201 8.07 32.72 -10.77
N VAL A 202 7.79 31.50 -11.27
CA VAL A 202 6.58 31.23 -12.08
C VAL A 202 5.33 31.24 -11.22
N PHE A 203 5.39 30.67 -10.02
CA PHE A 203 4.25 30.58 -9.10
C PHE A 203 4.15 31.79 -8.16
N ARG A 204 5.09 32.72 -8.24
CA ARG A 204 5.16 33.94 -7.41
C ARG A 204 5.21 33.63 -5.92
N TYR A 205 6.01 32.60 -5.56
CA TYR A 205 6.29 32.28 -4.17
C TYR A 205 7.50 33.09 -3.67
N ASP A 206 7.39 33.58 -2.45
CA ASP A 206 8.45 34.31 -1.74
C ASP A 206 9.03 33.52 -0.56
N SER A 207 8.49 32.33 -0.33
CA SER A 207 8.84 31.44 0.79
C SER A 207 8.95 29.99 0.31
N PHE A 208 9.66 29.17 1.08
CA PHE A 208 9.78 27.73 0.85
C PHE A 208 8.72 26.99 1.65
N GLN A 209 8.23 25.86 1.15
CA GLN A 209 7.27 25.04 1.86
C GLN A 209 7.96 24.13 2.87
N ASP A 210 9.12 23.61 2.53
CA ASP A 210 9.91 22.78 3.43
C ASP A 210 11.41 22.98 3.18
N ILE A 211 12.21 22.43 4.11
CA ILE A 211 13.65 22.33 3.93
C ILE A 211 14.06 20.91 4.31
N ALA A 212 14.54 20.14 3.35
CA ALA A 212 15.11 18.84 3.60
C ALA A 212 16.62 18.93 3.80
N PHE A 213 17.14 18.31 4.83
CA PHE A 213 18.59 18.21 5.01
C PHE A 213 19.01 16.85 5.55
N ARG A 214 20.28 16.50 5.33
CA ARG A 214 20.87 15.30 5.89
C ARG A 214 21.52 15.59 7.23
N LEU A 215 21.23 14.73 8.22
CA LEU A 215 21.89 14.77 9.52
C LEU A 215 23.36 14.37 9.40
N LYS A 216 24.22 15.06 10.14
CA LYS A 216 25.62 14.69 10.30
C LYS A 216 25.76 13.38 11.08
N ASP A 217 24.92 13.21 12.11
CA ASP A 217 24.75 12.00 12.90
C ASP A 217 23.27 11.66 13.00
N PRO A 218 22.79 10.55 12.44
CA PRO A 218 21.38 10.16 12.53
C PRO A 218 20.87 9.97 13.97
N ALA A 219 21.76 9.62 14.94
CA ALA A 219 21.40 9.51 16.34
C ALA A 219 21.15 10.88 17.00
N GLY A 220 21.72 11.96 16.47
CA GLY A 220 21.59 13.32 16.97
C GLY A 220 20.30 14.04 16.57
N PHE A 221 19.27 13.33 16.06
CA PHE A 221 18.00 13.94 15.63
C PHE A 221 17.32 14.76 16.72
N GLU A 222 17.20 14.22 17.93
CA GLU A 222 16.53 14.90 19.05
C GLU A 222 17.27 16.15 19.48
N ASP A 223 18.60 16.17 19.38
CA ASP A 223 19.41 17.37 19.68
C ASP A 223 19.20 18.43 18.59
N ALA A 224 19.21 18.03 17.32
CA ALA A 224 18.90 18.92 16.20
C ALA A 224 17.48 19.52 16.34
N LYS A 225 16.48 18.69 16.65
CA LYS A 225 15.09 19.11 16.84
C LYS A 225 14.98 20.12 17.97
N ARG A 226 15.62 19.87 19.12
CA ARG A 226 15.63 20.81 20.25
C ARG A 226 16.31 22.13 19.90
N ALA A 227 17.42 22.09 19.16
CA ALA A 227 18.14 23.28 18.73
C ALA A 227 17.28 24.17 17.82
N PHE A 228 16.59 23.57 16.82
CA PHE A 228 15.69 24.33 15.94
C PHE A 228 14.45 24.86 16.67
N LEU A 229 13.86 24.09 17.59
CA LEU A 229 12.71 24.54 18.38
C LEU A 229 13.05 25.70 19.36
N ALA A 230 14.29 25.75 19.87
CA ALA A 230 14.76 26.77 20.79
C ALA A 230 15.12 28.08 20.10
N ASP A 231 15.41 28.07 18.80
CA ASP A 231 15.78 29.26 18.04
C ASP A 231 14.55 30.14 17.77
N GLN A 232 14.42 31.22 18.49
CA GLN A 232 13.28 32.14 18.36
C GLN A 232 13.30 32.99 17.08
N ARG A 233 14.40 33.00 16.33
CA ARG A 233 14.53 33.74 15.07
C ARG A 233 13.80 33.05 13.94
N ILE A 234 13.58 31.73 14.06
CA ILE A 234 12.92 30.90 13.09
C ILE A 234 11.77 30.14 13.77
N GLN A 235 10.62 30.09 13.09
CA GLN A 235 9.44 29.39 13.62
C GLN A 235 9.24 28.08 12.88
N ILE A 236 10.15 27.15 13.12
CA ILE A 236 10.14 25.84 12.45
C ILE A 236 9.99 24.70 13.43
N ASP A 237 9.52 23.58 12.94
CA ASP A 237 9.52 22.28 13.59
C ASP A 237 10.29 21.29 12.74
N ALA A 238 11.04 20.40 13.41
CA ALA A 238 11.86 19.39 12.75
C ALA A 238 11.22 18.01 12.89
N HIS A 239 11.02 17.37 11.75
CA HIS A 239 10.49 16.01 11.66
C HIS A 239 11.53 15.10 11.03
N ARG A 240 11.64 13.86 11.50
CA ARG A 240 12.39 12.85 10.76
C ARG A 240 11.64 12.57 9.44
N GLU A 241 12.32 12.68 8.31
CA GLU A 241 11.66 12.61 7.00
C GLU A 241 10.86 11.31 6.83
N SER A 242 11.40 10.17 7.29
CA SER A 242 10.71 8.87 7.24
C SER A 242 9.44 8.84 8.11
N GLU A 243 9.45 9.46 9.29
CA GLU A 243 8.30 9.50 10.19
C GLU A 243 7.21 10.45 9.66
N PHE A 244 7.61 11.58 9.07
CA PHE A 244 6.69 12.52 8.47
C PHE A 244 5.86 11.88 7.35
N TYR A 245 6.53 11.26 6.37
CA TYR A 245 5.79 10.60 5.28
C TYR A 245 5.04 9.35 5.75
N ALA A 246 5.55 8.62 6.75
CA ALA A 246 4.84 7.50 7.35
C ALA A 246 3.52 7.96 7.99
N SER A 247 3.54 9.07 8.74
CA SER A 247 2.33 9.62 9.38
C SER A 247 1.26 10.04 8.36
N GLN A 248 1.65 10.57 7.21
CA GLN A 248 0.72 10.88 6.13
C GLN A 248 0.02 9.62 5.56
N SER A 249 0.66 8.44 5.71
CA SER A 249 0.05 7.17 5.26
C SER A 249 -0.99 6.61 6.23
N GLU A 250 -0.99 7.02 7.49
CA GLU A 250 -1.79 6.38 8.54
C GLU A 250 -3.29 6.52 8.31
N LEU A 251 -3.77 7.74 8.06
CA LEU A 251 -5.20 7.97 7.88
C LEU A 251 -5.77 7.17 6.70
N LEU A 252 -5.22 7.36 5.51
CA LEU A 252 -5.72 6.68 4.31
C LEU A 252 -5.42 5.18 4.35
N GLY A 253 -4.26 4.78 4.85
CA GLY A 253 -3.91 3.38 5.05
C GLY A 253 -4.89 2.65 5.98
N ASN A 254 -5.29 3.28 7.07
CA ASN A 254 -6.28 2.74 8.00
C ASN A 254 -7.68 2.68 7.38
N ILE A 255 -8.08 3.70 6.62
CA ILE A 255 -9.34 3.70 5.86
C ILE A 255 -9.35 2.54 4.85
N LEU A 256 -8.29 2.35 4.09
CA LEU A 256 -8.18 1.25 3.12
C LEU A 256 -8.25 -0.11 3.79
N ARG A 257 -7.59 -0.29 4.94
CA ARG A 257 -7.66 -1.52 5.73
C ARG A 257 -9.06 -1.77 6.28
N PHE A 258 -9.71 -0.73 6.80
CA PHE A 258 -11.09 -0.82 7.28
C PHE A 258 -12.04 -1.24 6.17
N LEU A 259 -11.96 -0.60 5.00
CA LEU A 259 -12.75 -0.97 3.82
C LEU A 259 -12.48 -2.40 3.36
N ALA A 260 -11.20 -2.83 3.36
CA ALA A 260 -10.83 -4.19 3.03
C ALA A 260 -11.50 -5.20 3.97
N ILE A 261 -11.46 -4.96 5.28
CA ILE A 261 -12.08 -5.84 6.28
C ILE A 261 -13.61 -5.82 6.15
N MET A 262 -14.22 -4.65 5.96
CA MET A 262 -15.67 -4.50 5.82
C MET A 262 -16.19 -5.23 4.57
N ILE A 263 -15.62 -4.97 3.41
CA ILE A 263 -16.03 -5.60 2.14
C ILE A 263 -15.84 -7.12 2.22
N THR A 264 -14.69 -7.56 2.71
CA THR A 264 -14.39 -8.98 2.85
C THR A 264 -15.30 -9.65 3.89
N GLY A 265 -15.62 -8.95 4.97
CA GLY A 265 -16.59 -9.42 5.98
C GLY A 265 -17.96 -9.68 5.37
N ILE A 266 -18.48 -8.74 4.58
CA ILE A 266 -19.78 -8.90 3.90
C ILE A 266 -19.73 -10.09 2.91
N MET A 267 -18.67 -10.17 2.09
CA MET A 267 -18.50 -11.27 1.14
C MET A 267 -18.35 -12.63 1.84
N SER A 268 -17.67 -12.66 3.00
CA SER A 268 -17.45 -13.90 3.76
C SER A 268 -18.75 -14.48 4.30
N VAL A 269 -19.72 -13.64 4.67
CA VAL A 269 -21.06 -14.10 5.07
C VAL A 269 -21.70 -14.88 3.92
N GLY A 270 -21.69 -14.36 2.70
CA GLY A 270 -22.20 -15.08 1.53
C GLY A 270 -21.47 -16.41 1.26
N ALA A 271 -20.14 -16.40 1.35
CA ALA A 271 -19.33 -17.62 1.16
C ALA A 271 -19.61 -18.67 2.25
N VAL A 272 -19.76 -18.25 3.50
CA VAL A 272 -20.13 -19.14 4.61
C VAL A 272 -21.51 -19.76 4.37
N PHE A 273 -22.52 -19.00 3.95
CA PHE A 273 -23.84 -19.57 3.59
C PHE A 273 -23.75 -20.56 2.45
N GLY A 274 -22.94 -20.28 1.41
CA GLY A 274 -22.66 -21.23 0.33
C GLY A 274 -22.02 -22.52 0.85
N ALA A 275 -21.00 -22.40 1.71
CA ALA A 275 -20.34 -23.55 2.33
C ALA A 275 -21.30 -24.36 3.24
N VAL A 276 -22.13 -23.69 4.03
CA VAL A 276 -23.18 -24.32 4.85
C VAL A 276 -24.11 -25.14 3.97
N ASN A 277 -24.61 -24.58 2.88
CA ASN A 277 -25.57 -25.26 1.99
C ASN A 277 -24.96 -26.50 1.33
N THR A 278 -23.73 -26.38 0.80
CA THR A 278 -23.01 -27.50 0.18
C THR A 278 -22.66 -28.59 1.20
N MET A 279 -22.30 -28.23 2.42
CA MET A 279 -22.05 -29.20 3.49
C MET A 279 -23.34 -29.88 3.97
N TYR A 280 -24.50 -29.21 4.02
CA TYR A 280 -25.79 -29.87 4.29
C TYR A 280 -26.12 -30.91 3.22
N ALA A 281 -25.91 -30.58 1.94
CA ALA A 281 -26.09 -31.54 0.84
C ALA A 281 -25.15 -32.74 0.97
N ALA A 282 -23.88 -32.49 1.38
CA ALA A 282 -22.89 -33.53 1.63
C ALA A 282 -23.30 -34.47 2.79
N VAL A 283 -23.74 -33.91 3.90
CA VAL A 283 -24.22 -34.69 5.05
C VAL A 283 -25.48 -35.49 4.70
N SER A 284 -26.45 -34.87 4.01
CA SER A 284 -27.71 -35.51 3.62
C SER A 284 -27.47 -36.75 2.74
N SER A 285 -26.58 -36.67 1.76
CA SER A 285 -26.27 -37.80 0.86
C SER A 285 -25.47 -38.92 1.53
N ARG A 286 -24.90 -38.70 2.71
CA ARG A 286 -24.09 -39.67 3.49
C ARG A 286 -24.80 -40.10 4.77
N THR A 287 -26.08 -39.76 4.93
CA THR A 287 -26.86 -40.11 6.11
C THR A 287 -26.78 -41.62 6.44
N PRO A 288 -26.89 -42.58 5.47
CA PRO A 288 -26.73 -44.00 5.77
C PRO A 288 -25.32 -44.36 6.29
N GLU A 289 -24.27 -43.83 5.67
CA GLU A 289 -22.89 -44.06 6.10
C GLU A 289 -22.63 -43.57 7.52
N ILE A 290 -23.15 -42.37 7.86
CA ILE A 290 -23.04 -41.80 9.19
C ILE A 290 -23.77 -42.68 10.21
N ALA A 291 -24.96 -43.21 9.88
CA ALA A 291 -25.73 -44.09 10.74
C ALA A 291 -24.94 -45.38 11.02
N VAL A 292 -24.31 -46.00 10.00
CA VAL A 292 -23.45 -47.18 10.17
C VAL A 292 -22.26 -46.87 11.09
N LEU A 293 -21.60 -45.71 10.93
CA LEU A 293 -20.48 -45.33 11.81
C LEU A 293 -20.93 -45.20 13.27
N LEU A 294 -22.10 -44.59 13.51
CA LEU A 294 -22.65 -44.45 14.87
C LEU A 294 -23.06 -45.80 15.47
N THR A 295 -23.60 -46.73 14.68
CA THR A 295 -23.95 -48.10 15.14
C THR A 295 -22.71 -48.96 15.43
N LEU A 296 -21.59 -48.72 14.72
CA LEU A 296 -20.29 -49.36 15.01
C LEU A 296 -19.60 -48.80 16.25
N GLY A 297 -20.23 -47.82 16.97
CA GLY A 297 -19.69 -47.29 18.21
C GLY A 297 -18.72 -46.10 18.05
N PHE A 298 -18.65 -45.50 16.86
CA PHE A 298 -17.90 -44.24 16.73
C PHE A 298 -18.59 -43.12 17.49
N HIS A 299 -17.81 -42.37 18.26
CA HIS A 299 -18.33 -41.29 19.08
C HIS A 299 -18.85 -40.12 18.22
N PRO A 300 -20.00 -39.48 18.52
CA PRO A 300 -20.52 -38.33 17.80
C PRO A 300 -19.50 -37.19 17.58
N ARG A 301 -18.62 -36.98 18.56
CA ARG A 301 -17.50 -36.02 18.44
C ARG A 301 -16.50 -36.38 17.33
N SER A 302 -16.29 -37.67 17.03
CA SER A 302 -15.41 -38.11 15.95
C SER A 302 -16.05 -37.85 14.57
N VAL A 303 -17.35 -38.00 14.46
CA VAL A 303 -18.13 -37.64 13.26
C VAL A 303 -18.06 -36.12 13.04
N LEU A 304 -18.32 -35.31 14.10
CA LEU A 304 -18.20 -33.86 14.04
C LEU A 304 -16.80 -33.43 13.56
N ALA A 305 -15.75 -33.95 14.19
CA ALA A 305 -14.37 -33.61 13.82
C ALA A 305 -14.01 -33.99 12.37
N SER A 306 -14.54 -35.12 11.86
CA SER A 306 -14.33 -35.57 10.48
C SER A 306 -14.93 -34.58 9.48
N PHE A 307 -16.18 -34.14 9.67
CA PHE A 307 -16.82 -33.16 8.79
C PHE A 307 -16.20 -31.76 8.90
N LEU A 308 -15.74 -31.36 10.08
CA LEU A 308 -14.98 -30.10 10.25
C LEU A 308 -13.62 -30.18 9.53
N ALA A 309 -12.95 -31.32 9.59
CA ALA A 309 -11.71 -31.52 8.86
C ALA A 309 -11.93 -31.48 7.33
N GLU A 310 -13.03 -32.07 6.84
CA GLU A 310 -13.42 -32.04 5.43
C GLU A 310 -13.67 -30.60 4.97
N SER A 311 -14.45 -29.81 5.73
CA SER A 311 -14.70 -28.41 5.41
C SER A 311 -13.42 -27.55 5.47
N ALA A 312 -12.54 -27.82 6.42
CA ALA A 312 -11.23 -27.15 6.53
C ALA A 312 -10.32 -27.45 5.33
N VAL A 313 -10.31 -28.70 4.85
CA VAL A 313 -9.54 -29.07 3.65
C VAL A 313 -10.07 -28.38 2.40
N ILE A 314 -11.40 -28.34 2.21
CA ILE A 314 -12.02 -27.64 1.08
C ILE A 314 -11.68 -26.15 1.13
N ALA A 315 -11.78 -25.55 2.30
CA ALA A 315 -11.46 -24.15 2.51
C ALA A 315 -9.97 -23.84 2.34
N PHE A 316 -9.09 -24.76 2.77
CA PHE A 316 -7.65 -24.65 2.53
C PHE A 316 -7.34 -24.63 1.02
N ILE A 317 -7.94 -25.54 0.27
CA ILE A 317 -7.82 -25.55 -1.20
C ILE A 317 -8.35 -24.25 -1.80
N GLY A 318 -9.52 -23.78 -1.35
CA GLY A 318 -10.09 -22.49 -1.74
C GLY A 318 -9.15 -21.32 -1.41
N GLY A 319 -8.54 -21.32 -0.22
CA GLY A 319 -7.55 -20.34 0.18
C GLY A 319 -6.33 -20.31 -0.73
N LEU A 320 -5.80 -21.48 -1.11
CA LEU A 320 -4.68 -21.57 -2.05
C LEU A 320 -5.06 -21.05 -3.44
N ILE A 321 -6.25 -21.40 -3.93
CA ILE A 321 -6.78 -20.87 -5.19
C ILE A 321 -6.91 -19.35 -5.12
N GLY A 322 -7.47 -18.82 -4.04
CA GLY A 322 -7.61 -17.37 -3.85
C GLY A 322 -6.28 -16.64 -3.82
N CYS A 323 -5.30 -17.18 -3.11
CA CYS A 323 -3.94 -16.67 -3.10
C CYS A 323 -3.31 -16.69 -4.50
N LEU A 324 -3.47 -17.78 -5.24
CA LEU A 324 -2.97 -17.92 -6.61
C LEU A 324 -3.60 -16.90 -7.56
N LEU A 325 -4.91 -16.65 -7.44
CA LEU A 325 -5.64 -15.64 -8.21
C LEU A 325 -5.19 -14.19 -7.86
N ALA A 326 -4.74 -13.95 -6.64
CA ALA A 326 -4.25 -12.65 -6.22
C ALA A 326 -2.79 -12.37 -6.63
N LEU A 327 -1.97 -13.39 -6.90
CA LEU A 327 -0.55 -13.21 -7.26
C LEU A 327 -0.30 -12.31 -8.48
N PRO A 328 -1.07 -12.41 -9.59
CA PRO A 328 -0.85 -11.57 -10.77
C PRO A 328 -1.02 -10.07 -10.52
N ILE A 329 -1.72 -9.67 -9.44
CA ILE A 329 -1.93 -8.28 -9.07
C ILE A 329 -0.63 -7.69 -8.45
N ASN A 330 0.30 -8.53 -7.97
CA ASN A 330 1.53 -8.07 -7.35
C ASN A 330 2.37 -7.25 -8.33
N GLY A 331 2.74 -6.03 -7.95
CA GLY A 331 3.52 -5.12 -8.79
C GLY A 331 2.69 -4.31 -9.79
N VAL A 332 1.39 -4.57 -9.94
CA VAL A 332 0.51 -3.73 -10.76
C VAL A 332 0.47 -2.33 -10.15
N VAL A 333 0.79 -1.32 -10.95
CA VAL A 333 0.78 0.09 -10.51
C VAL A 333 -0.63 0.64 -10.60
N THR A 334 -1.06 1.25 -9.50
CA THR A 334 -2.30 2.03 -9.40
C THR A 334 -2.01 3.37 -8.75
N SER A 335 -3.02 4.20 -8.61
CA SER A 335 -2.87 5.49 -7.93
C SER A 335 -4.07 5.81 -7.07
N THR A 336 -3.82 6.65 -6.08
CA THR A 336 -4.86 7.27 -5.26
C THR A 336 -4.48 8.71 -4.94
N THR A 337 -5.46 9.50 -4.57
CA THR A 337 -5.22 10.87 -4.11
C THR A 337 -4.71 10.85 -2.68
N ASN A 338 -3.58 11.48 -2.43
CA ASN A 338 -3.11 11.77 -1.07
C ASN A 338 -3.92 12.95 -0.51
N TRP A 339 -4.61 12.71 0.59
CA TRP A 339 -5.48 13.72 1.21
C TRP A 339 -4.72 14.87 1.86
N ALA A 340 -3.46 14.66 2.23
CA ALA A 340 -2.62 15.72 2.82
C ALA A 340 -2.16 16.74 1.77
N SER A 341 -2.01 16.33 0.51
CA SER A 341 -1.49 17.15 -0.58
C SER A 341 -2.46 17.33 -1.75
N PHE A 342 -3.60 16.63 -1.74
CA PHE A 342 -4.56 16.54 -2.85
C PHE A 342 -3.92 16.12 -4.18
N SER A 343 -2.73 15.53 -4.14
CA SER A 343 -2.00 15.03 -5.30
C SER A 343 -2.17 13.54 -5.51
N GLU A 344 -1.98 13.11 -6.74
CA GLU A 344 -2.04 11.69 -7.10
C GLU A 344 -0.71 10.99 -6.81
N ILE A 345 -0.75 9.99 -5.94
CA ILE A 345 0.38 9.13 -5.66
C ILE A 345 0.17 7.79 -6.36
N ALA A 346 1.11 7.41 -7.22
CA ALA A 346 1.16 6.09 -7.81
C ALA A 346 1.95 5.12 -6.93
N PHE A 347 1.41 3.93 -6.76
CA PHE A 347 2.06 2.86 -6.00
C PHE A 347 1.71 1.50 -6.61
N ALA A 348 2.50 0.49 -6.30
CA ALA A 348 2.26 -0.86 -6.76
C ALA A 348 1.58 -1.69 -5.67
N PHE A 349 0.66 -2.57 -6.06
CA PHE A 349 0.13 -3.59 -5.16
C PHE A 349 1.26 -4.41 -4.56
N ARG A 350 1.21 -4.64 -3.25
CA ARG A 350 2.26 -5.39 -2.55
C ARG A 350 1.68 -6.63 -1.87
N VAL A 351 1.76 -7.76 -2.57
CA VAL A 351 1.40 -9.07 -2.05
C VAL A 351 2.61 -9.64 -1.30
N THR A 352 2.50 -9.79 0.01
CA THR A 352 3.57 -10.34 0.85
C THR A 352 3.28 -11.78 1.25
N PRO A 353 4.29 -12.62 1.57
CA PRO A 353 4.05 -13.97 2.06
C PRO A 353 3.19 -14.01 3.33
N GLN A 354 3.33 -13.02 4.20
CA GLN A 354 2.50 -12.89 5.40
C GLN A 354 1.02 -12.68 5.06
N LEU A 355 0.74 -11.89 4.02
CA LEU A 355 -0.62 -11.65 3.54
C LEU A 355 -1.23 -12.90 2.91
N LEU A 356 -0.46 -13.67 2.16
CA LEU A 356 -0.90 -14.95 1.61
C LEU A 356 -1.24 -15.95 2.74
N LEU A 357 -0.37 -16.05 3.75
CA LEU A 357 -0.63 -16.88 4.91
C LEU A 357 -1.92 -16.46 5.64
N ALA A 358 -2.11 -15.15 5.85
CA ALA A 358 -3.32 -14.60 6.45
C ALA A 358 -4.58 -14.95 5.61
N GLY A 359 -4.48 -14.92 4.28
CA GLY A 359 -5.55 -15.33 3.38
C GLY A 359 -5.93 -16.81 3.52
N VAL A 360 -4.94 -17.69 3.61
CA VAL A 360 -5.17 -19.13 3.81
C VAL A 360 -5.79 -19.39 5.20
N VAL A 361 -5.27 -18.77 6.25
CA VAL A 361 -5.83 -18.88 7.61
C VAL A 361 -7.28 -18.40 7.64
N PHE A 362 -7.56 -17.25 7.00
CA PHE A 362 -8.90 -16.71 6.89
C PHE A 362 -9.85 -17.67 6.15
N ALA A 363 -9.41 -18.30 5.05
CA ALA A 363 -10.18 -19.32 4.34
C ALA A 363 -10.55 -20.48 5.26
N VAL A 364 -9.58 -21.04 5.98
CA VAL A 364 -9.79 -22.18 6.88
C VAL A 364 -10.78 -21.82 7.99
N VAL A 365 -10.66 -20.62 8.57
CA VAL A 365 -11.62 -20.12 9.58
C VAL A 365 -13.04 -20.05 9.02
N MET A 366 -13.22 -19.48 7.81
CA MET A 366 -14.53 -19.46 7.13
C MET A 366 -15.08 -20.87 6.89
N GLY A 367 -14.24 -21.80 6.43
CA GLY A 367 -14.64 -23.17 6.17
C GLY A 367 -15.07 -23.91 7.44
N VAL A 368 -14.35 -23.72 8.54
CA VAL A 368 -14.71 -24.30 9.85
C VAL A 368 -16.03 -23.72 10.35
N ILE A 369 -16.24 -22.40 10.25
CA ILE A 369 -17.51 -21.77 10.62
C ILE A 369 -18.66 -22.29 9.76
N GLY A 370 -18.49 -22.34 8.43
CA GLY A 370 -19.50 -22.85 7.49
C GLY A 370 -19.79 -24.32 7.67
N GLY A 371 -18.79 -25.13 7.99
CA GLY A 371 -18.94 -26.57 8.23
C GLY A 371 -19.54 -26.93 9.59
N PHE A 372 -19.51 -26.01 10.57
CA PHE A 372 -19.87 -26.33 11.96
C PHE A 372 -21.33 -26.78 12.15
N PHE A 373 -22.30 -26.03 11.61
CA PHE A 373 -23.71 -26.36 11.78
C PHE A 373 -24.07 -27.68 11.08
N PRO A 374 -23.70 -27.93 9.82
CA PRO A 374 -23.93 -29.23 9.17
C PRO A 374 -23.25 -30.39 9.89
N ALA A 375 -22.00 -30.23 10.31
CA ALA A 375 -21.25 -31.24 11.03
C ALA A 375 -21.89 -31.59 12.40
N ARG A 376 -22.39 -30.59 13.11
CA ARG A 376 -23.13 -30.79 14.36
C ARG A 376 -24.42 -31.57 14.12
N ARG A 377 -25.15 -31.27 13.04
CA ARG A 377 -26.34 -32.02 12.66
C ARG A 377 -26.02 -33.46 12.32
N ALA A 378 -24.99 -33.72 11.56
CA ALA A 378 -24.49 -35.07 11.24
C ALA A 378 -24.15 -35.89 12.50
N SER A 379 -23.50 -35.29 13.48
CA SER A 379 -23.10 -35.95 14.73
C SER A 379 -24.27 -36.31 15.66
N ARG A 380 -25.48 -35.77 15.42
CA ARG A 380 -26.69 -35.95 16.25
C ARG A 380 -27.82 -36.68 15.51
N LEU A 381 -27.52 -37.31 14.39
CA LEU A 381 -28.52 -38.06 13.61
C LEU A 381 -29.10 -39.22 14.44
N PRO A 382 -30.44 -39.34 14.52
CA PRO A 382 -31.10 -40.46 15.20
C PRO A 382 -30.91 -41.71 14.29
N VAL A 383 -30.14 -42.68 14.79
CA VAL A 383 -29.75 -43.92 14.04
C VAL A 383 -30.96 -44.68 13.48
N ILE A 384 -32.09 -44.71 14.22
CA ILE A 384 -33.31 -45.42 13.83
C ILE A 384 -33.96 -44.81 12.58
N GLN A 385 -33.91 -43.50 12.39
CA GLN A 385 -34.49 -42.80 11.23
C GLN A 385 -33.59 -42.84 9.98
N ALA A 386 -32.28 -43.03 10.19
CA ALA A 386 -31.29 -42.97 9.14
C ALA A 386 -31.09 -44.33 8.42
N LEU A 387 -31.62 -45.44 8.95
CA LEU A 387 -31.54 -46.79 8.38
C LEU A 387 -32.88 -47.21 7.73
N ARG A 388 -33.89 -46.37 7.74
CA ARG A 388 -35.10 -46.52 6.95
C ARG A 388 -34.95 -45.81 5.60
#